data_1c156e1d3d3cfebae2bea048d23a91d4
#
_entry.id   1c156e1d3d3cfebae2bea048d23a91d4
#
_cell.length_a   1.000
_cell.length_b   1.000
_cell.length_c   1.000
_cell.angle_alpha   90.00
_cell.angle_beta   90.00
_cell.angle_gamma   90.00
#
_symmetry.space_group_name_H-M   'P 1'
#
loop_
_entity.id
_entity.type
_entity.pdbx_description
1 polymer ?
#
loop_
_entity_poly.entity_id
_entity_poly.type
_entity_poly.pdbx_seq_one_letter_code
_entity_poly.pdbx_strand_id
1 'polypeptide(L)'
;MQVYLEPTQEQGRAFFTRRIDGSVVMLNLLRFRAAADYSVAPALKPDSPISGEEAYRLYMEHTLPFLTASGGEILFYGRGGDYFIGPSDERWDAAMLVRQSSVESFLAFASNPAYLAGIGHRAAALEDSRLLPLVAAQA
;
A
#
# COMPACT_ATOMS: atom_id res chain seq x y z
N MET A 1 -5.83 19.52 -2.31
CA MET A 1 -6.33 18.19 -2.64
C MET A 1 -6.24 17.28 -1.43
N GLN A 2 -7.27 16.52 -1.16
CA GLN A 2 -7.26 15.62 -0.01
C GLN A 2 -6.39 14.41 -0.27
N VAL A 3 -5.57 14.03 0.73
CA VAL A 3 -4.73 12.85 0.65
C VAL A 3 -5.34 11.70 1.44
N TYR A 4 -5.05 10.48 1.01
CA TYR A 4 -5.58 9.26 1.62
C TYR A 4 -4.43 8.28 1.83
N LEU A 5 -4.10 8.05 3.08
CA LEU A 5 -2.99 7.15 3.45
C LEU A 5 -3.46 5.95 4.27
N GLU A 6 -4.64 6.04 4.88
CA GLU A 6 -5.16 5.03 5.77
C GLU A 6 -6.66 4.83 5.53
N PRO A 7 -7.20 3.62 5.78
CA PRO A 7 -8.64 3.42 5.71
C PRO A 7 -9.34 4.10 6.87
N THR A 8 -10.59 4.50 6.65
CA THR A 8 -11.47 4.86 7.75
C THR A 8 -12.06 3.59 8.35
N GLN A 9 -12.59 3.68 9.58
CA GLN A 9 -13.31 2.56 10.19
C GLN A 9 -14.49 2.12 9.33
N GLU A 10 -15.19 3.08 8.74
CA GLU A 10 -16.33 2.79 7.87
C GLU A 10 -15.91 2.02 6.62
N GLN A 11 -14.81 2.43 5.98
CA GLN A 11 -14.28 1.74 4.80
C GLN A 11 -13.81 0.32 5.14
N GLY A 12 -13.14 0.15 6.27
CA GLY A 12 -12.72 -1.17 6.73
C GLY A 12 -13.89 -2.10 6.97
N ARG A 13 -14.94 -1.59 7.63
CA ARG A 13 -16.16 -2.36 7.88
C ARG A 13 -16.87 -2.71 6.58
N ALA A 14 -16.99 -1.76 5.66
CA ALA A 14 -17.63 -1.98 4.37
C ALA A 14 -16.91 -3.05 3.56
N PHE A 15 -15.58 -3.03 3.58
CA PHE A 15 -14.78 -4.04 2.90
C PHE A 15 -15.01 -5.42 3.50
N PHE A 16 -14.95 -5.54 4.83
CA PHE A 16 -15.16 -6.81 5.51
C PHE A 16 -16.56 -7.38 5.24
N THR A 17 -17.59 -6.53 5.24
CA THR A 17 -18.98 -6.97 5.07
C THR A 17 -19.35 -7.26 3.61
N ARG A 18 -18.47 -6.99 2.66
CA ARG A 18 -18.68 -7.44 1.26
C ARG A 18 -18.73 -8.95 1.14
N ARG A 19 -18.22 -9.68 2.13
CA ARG A 19 -18.22 -11.16 2.18
C ARG A 19 -17.61 -11.77 0.92
N ILE A 20 -16.43 -11.29 0.55
CA ILE A 20 -15.70 -11.78 -0.61
C ILE A 20 -15.23 -13.21 -0.32
N ASP A 21 -15.58 -14.14 -1.21
CA ASP A 21 -15.06 -15.49 -1.18
C ASP A 21 -13.78 -15.59 -2.00
N GLY A 22 -12.77 -16.26 -1.44
CA GLY A 22 -11.52 -16.49 -2.15
C GLY A 22 -10.61 -15.28 -2.17
N SER A 23 -9.72 -15.26 -3.15
CA SER A 23 -8.67 -14.25 -3.23
C SER A 23 -9.18 -12.88 -3.60
N VAL A 24 -8.43 -11.88 -3.17
CA VAL A 24 -8.67 -10.48 -3.50
C VAL A 24 -7.35 -9.87 -3.98
N VAL A 25 -7.43 -9.02 -5.00
CA VAL A 25 -6.26 -8.32 -5.54
C VAL A 25 -6.35 -6.85 -5.15
N MET A 26 -5.34 -6.38 -4.43
CA MET A 26 -5.29 -4.99 -3.98
C MET A 26 -4.56 -4.15 -5.02
N LEU A 27 -5.28 -3.25 -5.68
CA LEU A 27 -4.69 -2.27 -6.57
C LEU A 27 -4.23 -1.08 -5.72
N ASN A 28 -2.93 -0.85 -5.71
CA ASN A 28 -2.32 0.28 -5.01
C ASN A 28 -1.87 1.32 -6.03
N LEU A 29 -2.29 2.56 -5.84
CA LEU A 29 -1.75 3.70 -6.57
C LEU A 29 -0.95 4.53 -5.57
N LEU A 30 0.28 4.87 -5.92
CA LEU A 30 1.24 5.45 -4.98
C LEU A 30 1.83 6.74 -5.56
N ARG A 31 1.82 7.80 -4.74
CA ARG A 31 2.55 9.03 -5.05
C ARG A 31 3.58 9.25 -3.95
N PHE A 32 4.85 9.29 -4.34
CA PHE A 32 5.96 9.41 -3.39
C PHE A 32 6.26 10.84 -3.05
N ARG A 33 6.65 11.08 -1.80
CA ARG A 33 7.27 12.35 -1.41
C ARG A 33 8.63 12.47 -2.11
N ALA A 34 9.02 13.69 -2.47
CA ALA A 34 10.37 13.93 -3.01
C ALA A 34 11.43 13.56 -1.97
N ALA A 35 11.22 13.97 -0.73
CA ALA A 35 12.06 13.59 0.41
C ALA A 35 11.18 12.88 1.44
N ALA A 36 11.63 11.71 1.91
CA ALA A 36 10.91 10.95 2.94
C ALA A 36 10.77 11.78 4.22
N ASP A 37 9.62 11.68 4.87
CA ASP A 37 9.32 12.40 6.10
C ASP A 37 9.04 11.40 7.23
N TYR A 38 10.04 11.24 8.11
CA TYR A 38 9.96 10.31 9.24
C TYR A 38 9.47 10.98 10.53
N SER A 39 8.82 12.13 10.46
CA SER A 39 8.39 12.87 11.66
C SER A 39 7.42 12.06 12.53
N VAL A 40 6.60 11.18 11.94
CA VAL A 40 5.67 10.32 12.68
C VAL A 40 6.29 8.99 13.12
N ALA A 41 7.49 8.65 12.63
CA ALA A 41 8.18 7.40 12.96
C ALA A 41 9.70 7.64 13.07
N PRO A 42 10.13 8.51 13.98
CA PRO A 42 11.55 8.89 14.05
C PRO A 42 12.50 7.73 14.34
N ALA A 43 12.01 6.67 14.99
CA ALA A 43 12.83 5.51 15.29
C ALA A 43 13.26 4.73 14.04
N LEU A 44 12.55 4.88 12.93
CA LEU A 44 12.85 4.20 11.66
C LEU A 44 13.71 5.05 10.73
N LYS A 45 13.97 6.30 11.09
CA LYS A 45 14.67 7.25 10.23
C LYS A 45 16.06 6.75 9.88
N PRO A 46 16.44 6.68 8.59
CA PRO A 46 17.81 6.38 8.19
C PRO A 46 18.79 7.48 8.61
N ASP A 47 20.08 7.14 8.67
CA ASP A 47 21.13 8.07 9.07
C ASP A 47 21.27 9.25 8.08
N SER A 48 20.97 9.00 6.80
CA SER A 48 21.03 10.03 5.75
C SER A 48 19.65 10.25 5.17
N PRO A 49 19.35 11.46 4.67
CA PRO A 49 18.09 11.72 3.98
C PRO A 49 17.92 10.80 2.76
N ILE A 50 16.71 10.29 2.57
CA ILE A 50 16.38 9.45 1.41
C ILE A 50 15.12 9.99 0.74
N SER A 51 14.87 9.54 -0.51
CA SER A 51 13.65 9.89 -1.22
C SER A 51 12.45 9.10 -0.69
N GLY A 52 11.26 9.58 -1.01
CA GLY A 52 10.04 8.82 -0.71
C GLY A 52 10.03 7.45 -1.38
N GLU A 53 10.50 7.39 -2.63
CA GLU A 53 10.58 6.09 -3.34
C GLU A 53 11.51 5.11 -2.61
N GLU A 54 12.65 5.59 -2.13
CA GLU A 54 13.58 4.76 -1.36
C GLU A 54 12.98 4.29 -0.03
N ALA A 55 12.25 5.17 0.64
CA ALA A 55 11.55 4.81 1.88
C ALA A 55 10.49 3.73 1.61
N TYR A 56 9.79 3.82 0.48
CA TYR A 56 8.81 2.80 0.12
C TYR A 56 9.47 1.45 -0.17
N ARG A 57 10.67 1.48 -0.78
CA ARG A 57 11.45 0.25 -0.98
C ARG A 57 11.80 -0.40 0.36
N LEU A 58 12.18 0.39 1.35
CA LEU A 58 12.43 -0.13 2.71
C LEU A 58 11.17 -0.72 3.31
N TYR A 59 10.02 -0.09 3.09
CA TYR A 59 8.73 -0.63 3.52
C TYR A 59 8.47 -1.99 2.86
N MET A 60 8.68 -2.11 1.56
CA MET A 60 8.46 -3.36 0.84
C MET A 60 9.40 -4.47 1.31
N GLU A 61 10.67 -4.15 1.52
CA GLU A 61 11.64 -5.12 2.05
C GLU A 61 11.23 -5.65 3.42
N HIS A 62 10.78 -4.77 4.30
CA HIS A 62 10.28 -5.15 5.62
C HIS A 62 9.04 -6.01 5.52
N THR A 63 8.13 -5.66 4.61
CA THR A 63 6.78 -6.21 4.54
C THR A 63 6.72 -7.57 3.84
N LEU A 64 7.58 -7.80 2.85
CA LEU A 64 7.49 -8.97 1.99
C LEU A 64 7.46 -10.31 2.73
N PRO A 65 8.30 -10.56 3.76
CA PRO A 65 8.22 -11.81 4.49
C PRO A 65 6.85 -12.06 5.14
N PHE A 66 6.23 -11.01 5.67
CA PHE A 66 4.93 -11.13 6.34
C PHE A 66 3.80 -11.32 5.32
N LEU A 67 3.91 -10.66 4.17
CA LEU A 67 2.98 -10.85 3.08
C LEU A 67 3.03 -12.31 2.58
N THR A 68 4.23 -12.82 2.34
CA THR A 68 4.42 -14.20 1.88
C THR A 68 3.89 -15.19 2.91
N ALA A 69 4.17 -14.98 4.18
CA ALA A 69 3.70 -15.85 5.27
C ALA A 69 2.17 -15.88 5.36
N SER A 70 1.49 -14.79 4.97
CA SER A 70 0.03 -14.71 4.96
C SER A 70 -0.60 -15.35 3.72
N GLY A 71 0.21 -15.86 2.79
CA GLY A 71 -0.28 -16.43 1.54
C GLY A 71 -0.48 -15.41 0.42
N GLY A 72 0.01 -14.19 0.63
CA GLY A 72 -0.08 -13.14 -0.39
C GLY A 72 1.13 -13.13 -1.31
N GLU A 73 1.00 -12.40 -2.41
CA GLU A 73 2.11 -12.23 -3.36
C GLU A 73 1.94 -10.94 -4.15
N ILE A 74 3.05 -10.35 -4.54
CA ILE A 74 3.06 -9.18 -5.43
C ILE A 74 2.95 -9.71 -6.86
N LEU A 75 1.85 -9.36 -7.55
CA LEU A 75 1.63 -9.76 -8.94
C LEU A 75 2.34 -8.84 -9.91
N PHE A 76 2.43 -7.56 -9.56
CA PHE A 76 3.05 -6.57 -10.42
C PHE A 76 3.40 -5.33 -9.60
N TYR A 77 4.55 -4.74 -9.89
CA TYR A 77 4.94 -3.44 -9.36
C TYR A 77 5.61 -2.67 -10.50
N GLY A 78 5.06 -1.51 -10.83
CA GLY A 78 5.54 -0.75 -11.97
C GLY A 78 5.48 0.74 -11.74
N ARG A 79 6.29 1.47 -12.52
CA ARG A 79 6.30 2.93 -12.50
C ARG A 79 5.21 3.47 -13.40
N GLY A 80 4.55 4.54 -12.93
CA GLY A 80 3.54 5.25 -13.68
C GLY A 80 4.01 6.64 -14.08
N GLY A 81 3.12 7.59 -13.94
CA GLY A 81 3.34 8.99 -14.29
C GLY A 81 2.00 9.63 -14.56
N ASP A 82 1.94 10.39 -15.62
CA ASP A 82 0.70 11.05 -16.02
C ASP A 82 -0.24 10.04 -16.69
N TYR A 83 -1.53 10.31 -16.60
CA TYR A 83 -2.52 9.46 -17.24
C TYR A 83 -2.48 9.61 -18.77
N PHE A 84 -2.74 8.53 -19.45
CA PHE A 84 -3.13 8.56 -20.85
C PHE A 84 -4.60 9.01 -20.98
N ILE A 85 -5.47 8.51 -20.06
CA ILE A 85 -6.86 8.96 -19.95
C ILE A 85 -7.09 9.25 -18.47
N GLY A 86 -7.33 10.51 -18.14
CA GLY A 86 -7.58 10.97 -16.78
C GLY A 86 -7.28 12.45 -16.63
N PRO A 87 -7.45 13.01 -15.41
CA PRO A 87 -7.17 14.42 -15.16
C PRO A 87 -5.69 14.74 -15.33
N SER A 88 -5.39 15.89 -15.93
CA SER A 88 -3.99 16.31 -16.16
C SER A 88 -3.26 16.72 -14.90
N ASP A 89 -3.99 17.03 -13.83
CA ASP A 89 -3.43 17.45 -12.54
C ASP A 89 -3.31 16.29 -11.55
N GLU A 90 -3.52 15.07 -12.00
CA GLU A 90 -3.40 13.88 -11.16
C GLU A 90 -2.41 12.92 -11.80
N ARG A 91 -1.45 12.45 -11.01
CA ARG A 91 -0.49 11.45 -11.48
C ARG A 91 -0.16 10.50 -10.35
N TRP A 92 0.27 9.29 -10.71
CA TRP A 92 0.71 8.28 -9.76
C TRP A 92 2.08 7.79 -10.16
N ASP A 93 3.02 7.84 -9.22
CA ASP A 93 4.42 7.47 -9.48
C ASP A 93 4.60 5.98 -9.68
N ALA A 94 3.75 5.18 -9.04
CA ALA A 94 3.81 3.73 -9.14
C ALA A 94 2.44 3.11 -8.93
N ALA A 95 2.28 1.90 -9.44
CA ALA A 95 1.11 1.06 -9.17
C ALA A 95 1.59 -0.33 -8.79
N MET A 96 0.86 -0.98 -7.89
CA MET A 96 1.19 -2.32 -7.42
C MET A 96 -0.08 -3.15 -7.30
N LEU A 97 -0.02 -4.38 -7.80
CA LEU A 97 -1.09 -5.36 -7.63
C LEU A 97 -0.59 -6.41 -6.64
N VAL A 98 -1.32 -6.56 -5.54
CA VAL A 98 -0.98 -7.51 -4.49
C VAL A 98 -2.14 -8.47 -4.30
N ARG A 99 -1.92 -9.76 -4.54
CA ARG A 99 -2.95 -10.78 -4.30
C ARG A 99 -2.89 -11.21 -2.84
N GLN A 100 -4.04 -11.24 -2.21
CA GLN A 100 -4.23 -11.86 -0.89
C GLN A 100 -5.13 -13.08 -1.05
N SER A 101 -4.85 -14.14 -0.29
CA SER A 101 -5.61 -15.39 -0.42
C SER A 101 -7.05 -15.28 0.06
N SER A 102 -7.34 -14.35 0.98
CA SER A 102 -8.67 -14.04 1.48
C SER A 102 -8.70 -12.70 2.17
N VAL A 103 -9.89 -12.19 2.43
CA VAL A 103 -10.05 -10.97 3.23
C VAL A 103 -9.53 -11.19 4.65
N GLU A 104 -9.79 -12.36 5.22
CA GLU A 104 -9.34 -12.71 6.56
C GLU A 104 -7.81 -12.73 6.63
N SER A 105 -7.14 -13.30 5.63
CA SER A 105 -5.68 -13.31 5.57
C SER A 105 -5.12 -11.89 5.44
N PHE A 106 -5.77 -11.04 4.64
CA PHE A 106 -5.38 -9.64 4.53
C PHE A 106 -5.49 -8.93 5.87
N LEU A 107 -6.61 -9.09 6.58
CA LEU A 107 -6.82 -8.43 7.87
C LEU A 107 -5.82 -8.92 8.92
N ALA A 108 -5.53 -10.21 8.95
CA ALA A 108 -4.53 -10.78 9.84
C ALA A 108 -3.13 -10.22 9.55
N PHE A 109 -2.77 -10.13 8.26
CA PHE A 109 -1.52 -9.53 7.83
C PHE A 109 -1.45 -8.05 8.23
N ALA A 110 -2.50 -7.28 7.94
CA ALA A 110 -2.53 -5.84 8.19
C ALA A 110 -2.49 -5.48 9.68
N SER A 111 -2.89 -6.41 10.55
CA SER A 111 -2.87 -6.21 12.00
C SER A 111 -1.70 -6.92 12.70
N ASN A 112 -0.83 -7.60 11.96
CA ASN A 112 0.33 -8.29 12.50
C ASN A 112 1.31 -7.28 13.11
N PRO A 113 1.62 -7.35 14.43
CA PRO A 113 2.52 -6.39 15.07
C PRO A 113 3.90 -6.31 14.44
N ALA A 114 4.43 -7.44 13.93
CA ALA A 114 5.73 -7.45 13.26
C ALA A 114 5.70 -6.69 11.94
N TYR A 115 4.61 -6.81 11.17
CA TYR A 115 4.40 -5.99 9.97
C TYR A 115 4.29 -4.52 10.36
N LEU A 116 3.47 -4.20 11.37
CA LEU A 116 3.23 -2.83 11.80
C LEU A 116 4.49 -2.13 12.32
N ALA A 117 5.49 -2.89 12.76
CA ALA A 117 6.74 -2.31 13.20
C ALA A 117 7.47 -1.54 12.10
N GLY A 118 7.20 -1.84 10.83
CA GLY A 118 7.82 -1.16 9.68
C GLY A 118 6.87 -0.22 8.93
N ILE A 119 5.64 -0.07 9.37
CA ILE A 119 4.65 0.74 8.62
C ILE A 119 5.02 2.22 8.56
N GLY A 120 5.87 2.68 9.48
CA GLY A 120 6.36 4.05 9.46
C GLY A 120 7.17 4.39 8.20
N HIS A 121 7.80 3.40 7.56
CA HIS A 121 8.45 3.62 6.26
C HIS A 121 7.43 3.99 5.19
N ARG A 122 6.25 3.39 5.22
CA ARG A 122 5.18 3.72 4.28
C ARG A 122 4.68 5.14 4.52
N ALA A 123 4.43 5.51 5.76
CA ALA A 123 4.01 6.87 6.11
C ALA A 123 5.04 7.91 5.69
N ALA A 124 6.33 7.60 5.86
CA ALA A 124 7.42 8.49 5.47
C ALA A 124 7.53 8.65 3.95
N ALA A 125 7.16 7.61 3.20
CA ALA A 125 7.33 7.53 1.75
C ALA A 125 6.25 8.26 0.96
N LEU A 126 5.00 8.22 1.43
CA LEU A 126 3.85 8.54 0.59
C LEU A 126 3.31 9.94 0.82
N GLU A 127 3.14 10.67 -0.28
CA GLU A 127 2.39 11.91 -0.30
C GLU A 127 0.89 11.62 -0.36
N ASP A 128 0.49 10.61 -1.16
CA ASP A 128 -0.90 10.23 -1.34
C ASP A 128 -0.95 8.78 -1.82
N SER A 129 -2.10 8.15 -1.67
CA SER A 129 -2.29 6.76 -2.11
C SER A 129 -3.76 6.47 -2.36
N ARG A 130 -3.98 5.40 -3.12
CA ARG A 130 -5.30 4.77 -3.25
C ARG A 130 -5.11 3.27 -3.13
N LEU A 131 -6.06 2.61 -2.51
CA LEU A 131 -6.08 1.16 -2.48
C LEU A 131 -7.49 0.71 -2.83
N LEU A 132 -7.60 -0.03 -3.93
CA LEU A 132 -8.86 -0.52 -4.44
C LEU A 132 -8.85 -2.05 -4.43
N PRO A 133 -9.64 -2.69 -3.55
CA PRO A 133 -9.76 -4.14 -3.57
C PRO A 133 -10.53 -4.60 -4.80
N LEU A 134 -9.97 -5.57 -5.51
CA LEU A 134 -10.55 -6.12 -6.73
C LEU A 134 -10.84 -7.60 -6.54
N VAL A 135 -11.97 -8.03 -7.09
CA VAL A 135 -12.34 -9.44 -7.18
C VAL A 135 -12.39 -9.79 -8.66
N ALA A 136 -11.86 -10.96 -9.02
CA ALA A 136 -11.87 -11.37 -10.41
C ALA A 136 -13.30 -11.41 -10.96
N ALA A 137 -13.52 -10.76 -12.10
CA ALA A 137 -14.78 -10.78 -12.78
C ALA A 137 -14.77 -11.89 -13.82
N GLN A 138 -15.92 -12.52 -14.03
CA GLN A 138 -16.08 -13.46 -15.13
C GLN A 138 -16.24 -12.68 -16.42
N ALA A 139 -15.45 -13.03 -17.41
CA ALA A 139 -15.51 -12.42 -18.73
C ALA A 139 -16.61 -13.08 -19.57
#